data_4c7c3b054d01ebc1b9e9d83beefedf19
#
_entry.id   4c7c3b054d01ebc1b9e9d83beefedf19
#
_cell.length_a   1.000
_cell.length_b   1.000
_cell.length_c   1.000
_cell.angle_alpha   90.00
_cell.angle_beta   90.00
_cell.angle_gamma   90.00
#
_symmetry.space_group_name_H-M   'P 1'
#
loop_
_entity.id
_entity.type
_entity.pdbx_description
1 polymer ?
#
loop_
_entity_poly.entity_id
_entity_poly.type
_entity_poly.pdbx_seq_one_letter_code
_entity_poly.pdbx_strand_id
1 'polypeptide(L)'
;MDYGALTAARLRSGQWLHWGIRFFLAAALTASETVDGYAPFALGCIAAAGPGAGGAAALGGGVMGALLFLPFQQALAFAAVGILTVTAATAFRDTDFFKRPWVMPVLAAGMVLAVGGIYACQALDPVSSIGPCAAAGLLTGVSAYFFARLFQGEEDRLSPEGLLFLGAALTLALGDLTVLNVSVGRTLLCALLACTAYGQGPMTGVTAGLGLGLVTDLTVGTGGLFTAAYGMAGLLAARCRRRCTAAMAFFLGALAAMLIHEPAKFHDLYAYFK
;
A
#
# COMPACT_ATOMS: atom_id res chain seq x y z
N MET A 1 35.44 14.12 -22.79
CA MET A 1 34.05 14.00 -22.22
C MET A 1 34.12 12.96 -21.12
N ASP A 2 33.91 13.39 -19.88
CA ASP A 2 34.11 12.56 -18.68
C ASP A 2 32.95 11.59 -18.52
N TYR A 3 33.14 10.35 -18.97
CA TYR A 3 32.16 9.26 -18.80
C TYR A 3 31.85 8.97 -17.31
N GLY A 4 32.81 9.27 -16.41
CA GLY A 4 32.62 9.14 -14.98
C GLY A 4 31.60 10.12 -14.39
N ALA A 5 31.54 11.34 -14.89
CA ALA A 5 30.57 12.34 -14.44
C ALA A 5 29.14 12.03 -14.88
N LEU A 6 28.97 11.47 -16.08
CA LEU A 6 27.66 11.05 -16.62
C LEU A 6 27.09 9.82 -15.90
N THR A 7 27.93 8.86 -15.54
CA THR A 7 27.53 7.69 -14.73
C THR A 7 27.17 8.08 -13.30
N ALA A 8 27.94 8.96 -12.67
CA ALA A 8 27.63 9.48 -11.34
C ALA A 8 26.32 10.31 -11.31
N ALA A 9 26.05 11.09 -12.37
CA ALA A 9 24.79 11.83 -12.51
C ALA A 9 23.59 10.92 -12.73
N ARG A 10 23.72 9.85 -13.51
CA ARG A 10 22.66 8.82 -13.69
C ARG A 10 22.37 8.04 -12.42
N LEU A 11 23.39 7.65 -11.67
CA LEU A 11 23.22 6.98 -10.36
C LEU A 11 22.53 7.90 -9.35
N ARG A 12 22.87 9.18 -9.31
CA ARG A 12 22.19 10.17 -8.47
C ARG A 12 20.71 10.37 -8.87
N SER A 13 20.41 10.47 -10.16
CA SER A 13 19.02 10.64 -10.63
C SER A 13 18.12 9.47 -10.25
N GLY A 14 18.62 8.23 -10.31
CA GLY A 14 17.90 7.04 -9.86
C GLY A 14 17.57 7.08 -8.35
N GLN A 15 18.53 7.48 -7.52
CA GLN A 15 18.32 7.57 -6.07
C GLN A 15 17.25 8.60 -5.66
N TRP A 16 17.22 9.77 -6.30
CA TRP A 16 16.21 10.80 -6.05
C TRP A 16 14.81 10.32 -6.39
N LEU A 17 14.66 9.55 -7.48
CA LEU A 17 13.39 8.97 -7.87
C LEU A 17 12.89 7.97 -6.82
N HIS A 18 13.76 7.09 -6.31
CA HIS A 18 13.41 6.14 -5.24
C HIS A 18 13.00 6.84 -3.94
N TRP A 19 13.67 7.93 -3.56
CA TRP A 19 13.28 8.70 -2.38
C TRP A 19 11.94 9.41 -2.59
N GLY A 20 11.72 9.98 -3.78
CA GLY A 20 10.44 10.57 -4.17
C GLY A 20 9.29 9.58 -4.10
N ILE A 21 9.47 8.39 -4.65
CA ILE A 21 8.46 7.32 -4.60
C ILE A 21 8.13 6.96 -3.15
N ARG A 22 9.13 6.77 -2.28
CA ARG A 22 8.92 6.45 -0.86
C ARG A 22 8.21 7.58 -0.11
N PHE A 23 8.55 8.83 -0.42
CA PHE A 23 7.89 10.01 0.14
C PHE A 23 6.41 10.04 -0.22
N PHE A 24 6.08 10.01 -1.52
CA PHE A 24 4.69 10.07 -1.97
C PHE A 24 3.87 8.83 -1.57
N LEU A 25 4.50 7.66 -1.57
CA LEU A 25 3.84 6.43 -1.12
C LEU A 25 3.47 6.51 0.37
N ALA A 26 4.41 6.91 1.23
CA ALA A 26 4.14 7.08 2.65
C ALA A 26 3.06 8.15 2.91
N ALA A 27 3.10 9.28 2.18
CA ALA A 27 2.07 10.32 2.27
C ALA A 27 0.69 9.80 1.83
N ALA A 28 0.60 9.06 0.73
CA ALA A 28 -0.66 8.49 0.26
C ALA A 28 -1.24 7.46 1.24
N LEU A 29 -0.39 6.62 1.84
CA LEU A 29 -0.81 5.60 2.79
C LEU A 29 -1.32 6.16 4.12
N THR A 30 -1.02 7.43 4.46
CA THR A 30 -1.60 8.07 5.67
C THR A 30 -3.07 8.41 5.52
N ALA A 31 -3.60 8.49 4.27
CA ALA A 31 -5.02 8.66 4.04
C ALA A 31 -5.86 7.44 4.45
N SER A 32 -5.23 6.27 4.72
CA SER A 32 -5.92 5.10 5.23
C SER A 32 -6.13 5.20 6.75
N GLU A 33 -7.17 5.86 7.19
CA GLU A 33 -7.67 5.74 8.56
C GLU A 33 -8.34 4.37 8.77
N THR A 34 -7.54 3.32 8.90
CA THR A 34 -8.11 1.97 9.02
C THR A 34 -8.45 1.56 10.44
N VAL A 35 -7.87 2.22 11.44
CA VAL A 35 -8.08 1.87 12.86
C VAL A 35 -8.01 3.14 13.71
N ASP A 36 -9.14 3.70 14.08
CA ASP A 36 -9.30 4.81 15.05
C ASP A 36 -8.18 5.89 15.03
N GLY A 37 -7.91 6.44 13.83
CA GLY A 37 -6.91 7.50 13.64
C GLY A 37 -5.46 7.03 13.54
N TYR A 38 -5.21 5.73 13.51
CA TYR A 38 -3.90 5.19 13.17
C TYR A 38 -3.80 4.92 11.67
N ALA A 39 -2.65 5.26 11.07
CA ALA A 39 -2.32 4.92 9.69
C ALA A 39 -1.23 3.83 9.65
N PRO A 40 -1.57 2.56 9.95
CA PRO A 40 -0.60 1.49 10.14
C PRO A 40 0.19 1.17 8.86
N PHE A 41 -0.41 1.32 7.69
CA PHE A 41 0.27 1.09 6.41
C PHE A 41 1.38 2.10 6.16
N ALA A 42 1.16 3.38 6.49
CA ALA A 42 2.18 4.41 6.34
C ALA A 42 3.35 4.19 7.32
N LEU A 43 3.06 3.84 8.58
CA LEU A 43 4.08 3.51 9.57
C LEU A 43 4.89 2.26 9.15
N GLY A 44 4.23 1.25 8.62
CA GLY A 44 4.88 0.07 8.05
C GLY A 44 5.78 0.41 6.86
N CYS A 45 5.34 1.30 5.97
CA CYS A 45 6.14 1.79 4.85
C CYS A 45 7.39 2.54 5.33
N ILE A 46 7.27 3.40 6.35
CA ILE A 46 8.39 4.13 6.98
C ILE A 46 9.40 3.14 7.57
N ALA A 47 8.93 2.15 8.33
CA ALA A 47 9.78 1.12 8.93
C ALA A 47 10.52 0.30 7.86
N ALA A 48 9.83 -0.08 6.79
CA ALA A 48 10.39 -0.85 5.68
C ALA A 48 11.41 -0.07 4.85
N ALA A 49 11.27 1.27 4.76
CA ALA A 49 12.22 2.12 4.09
C ALA A 49 13.62 2.10 4.77
N GLY A 50 13.68 1.68 6.02
CA GLY A 50 14.90 1.45 6.77
C GLY A 50 15.66 2.72 7.17
N PRO A 51 16.90 2.57 7.64
CA PRO A 51 17.76 3.70 8.02
C PRO A 51 18.25 4.49 6.81
N GLY A 52 18.59 5.76 7.02
CA GLY A 52 19.20 6.64 6.03
C GLY A 52 18.21 7.50 5.24
N ALA A 53 18.64 8.00 4.08
CA ALA A 53 17.89 9.00 3.32
C ALA A 53 16.52 8.48 2.82
N GLY A 54 16.41 7.19 2.51
CA GLY A 54 15.15 6.57 2.11
C GLY A 54 14.13 6.55 3.25
N GLY A 55 14.55 6.21 4.47
CA GLY A 55 13.71 6.26 5.66
C GLY A 55 13.32 7.68 6.04
N ALA A 56 14.25 8.64 5.96
CA ALA A 56 13.96 10.05 6.18
C ALA A 56 12.95 10.59 5.18
N ALA A 57 13.05 10.21 3.90
CA ALA A 57 12.10 10.60 2.87
C ALA A 57 10.71 10.02 3.14
N ALA A 58 10.61 8.73 3.48
CA ALA A 58 9.35 8.09 3.85
C ALA A 58 8.74 8.73 5.11
N LEU A 59 9.55 9.02 6.13
CA LEU A 59 9.12 9.70 7.34
C LEU A 59 8.57 11.10 7.03
N GLY A 60 9.31 11.89 6.24
CA GLY A 60 8.87 13.23 5.82
C GLY A 60 7.54 13.18 5.06
N GLY A 61 7.39 12.25 4.12
CA GLY A 61 6.14 12.04 3.38
C GLY A 61 5.00 11.63 4.29
N GLY A 62 5.24 10.65 5.18
CA GLY A 62 4.26 10.18 6.13
C GLY A 62 3.80 11.27 7.11
N VAL A 63 4.73 12.05 7.68
CA VAL A 63 4.39 13.17 8.59
C VAL A 63 3.61 14.24 7.84
N MET A 64 4.01 14.59 6.62
CA MET A 64 3.27 15.55 5.80
C MET A 64 1.86 15.06 5.49
N GLY A 65 1.70 13.78 5.09
CA GLY A 65 0.39 13.17 4.86
C GLY A 65 -0.44 13.12 6.14
N ALA A 66 0.16 12.79 7.30
CA ALA A 66 -0.53 12.77 8.57
C ALA A 66 -1.08 14.16 8.95
N LEU A 67 -0.31 15.22 8.73
CA LEU A 67 -0.76 16.60 8.98
C LEU A 67 -1.90 17.03 8.04
N LEU A 68 -2.01 16.43 6.84
CA LEU A 68 -3.07 16.74 5.87
C LEU A 68 -4.35 15.95 6.11
N PHE A 69 -4.24 14.69 6.54
CA PHE A 69 -5.37 13.77 6.58
C PHE A 69 -5.84 13.42 8.00
N LEU A 70 -4.95 13.48 9.01
CA LEU A 70 -5.27 13.11 10.38
C LEU A 70 -5.54 14.35 11.26
N PRO A 71 -6.35 14.23 12.32
CA PRO A 71 -6.44 15.23 13.36
C PRO A 71 -5.07 15.50 14.00
N PHE A 72 -4.81 16.74 14.39
CA PHE A 72 -3.48 17.19 14.85
C PHE A 72 -2.86 16.33 15.95
N GLN A 73 -3.65 15.87 16.93
CA GLN A 73 -3.15 15.01 18.00
C GLN A 73 -2.69 13.64 17.48
N GLN A 74 -3.44 13.06 16.54
CA GLN A 74 -3.09 11.78 15.92
C GLN A 74 -1.88 11.95 14.98
N ALA A 75 -1.78 13.07 14.28
CA ALA A 75 -0.61 13.38 13.46
C ALA A 75 0.66 13.51 14.31
N LEU A 76 0.58 14.08 15.51
CA LEU A 76 1.71 14.11 16.46
C LEU A 76 2.09 12.71 16.96
N ALA A 77 1.10 11.88 17.31
CA ALA A 77 1.36 10.49 17.72
C ALA A 77 2.01 9.70 16.57
N PHE A 78 1.49 9.85 15.35
CA PHE A 78 2.08 9.25 14.15
C PHE A 78 3.53 9.69 13.95
N ALA A 79 3.80 11.00 14.02
CA ALA A 79 5.15 11.55 13.87
C ALA A 79 6.09 11.00 14.96
N ALA A 80 5.63 10.92 16.21
CA ALA A 80 6.42 10.36 17.31
C ALA A 80 6.81 8.90 17.05
N VAL A 81 5.85 8.05 16.65
CA VAL A 81 6.11 6.64 16.27
C VAL A 81 7.10 6.55 15.11
N GLY A 82 6.89 7.34 14.06
CA GLY A 82 7.74 7.35 12.89
C GLY A 82 9.18 7.78 13.21
N ILE A 83 9.34 8.87 13.98
CA ILE A 83 10.66 9.37 14.42
C ILE A 83 11.36 8.32 15.29
N LEU A 84 10.67 7.76 16.29
CA LEU A 84 11.24 6.73 17.13
C LEU A 84 11.68 5.50 16.34
N THR A 85 10.86 5.05 15.38
CA THR A 85 11.17 3.90 14.53
C THR A 85 12.41 4.16 13.67
N VAL A 86 12.49 5.31 12.98
CA VAL A 86 13.64 5.65 12.13
C VAL A 86 14.90 5.90 12.96
N THR A 87 14.76 6.54 14.12
CA THR A 87 15.89 6.79 15.03
C THR A 87 16.45 5.48 15.57
N ALA A 88 15.58 4.57 16.05
CA ALA A 88 15.99 3.25 16.51
C ALA A 88 16.65 2.44 15.37
N ALA A 89 16.05 2.44 14.17
CA ALA A 89 16.64 1.80 13.00
C ALA A 89 18.04 2.34 12.66
N THR A 90 18.23 3.64 12.79
CA THR A 90 19.50 4.29 12.50
C THR A 90 20.56 4.01 13.59
N ALA A 91 20.15 4.06 14.86
CA ALA A 91 21.04 3.82 16.00
C ALA A 91 21.56 2.38 16.05
N PHE A 92 20.73 1.42 15.71
CA PHE A 92 21.05 -0.01 15.82
C PHE A 92 21.40 -0.67 14.48
N ARG A 93 21.50 0.08 13.39
CA ARG A 93 21.68 -0.45 12.04
C ARG A 93 22.88 -1.36 11.88
N ASP A 94 23.98 -1.12 12.64
CA ASP A 94 25.24 -1.86 12.55
C ASP A 94 25.24 -3.15 13.42
N THR A 95 24.16 -3.40 14.17
CA THR A 95 24.01 -4.56 15.04
C THR A 95 23.51 -5.76 14.22
N ASP A 96 24.13 -6.93 14.38
CA ASP A 96 23.74 -8.15 13.66
C ASP A 96 22.29 -8.58 13.89
N PHE A 97 21.72 -8.22 15.04
CA PHE A 97 20.32 -8.44 15.35
C PHE A 97 19.39 -7.70 14.37
N PHE A 98 19.71 -6.46 14.03
CA PHE A 98 18.92 -5.61 13.11
C PHE A 98 18.99 -6.03 11.65
N LYS A 99 19.91 -6.88 11.27
CA LYS A 99 19.99 -7.47 9.92
C LYS A 99 18.92 -8.54 9.67
N ARG A 100 18.25 -8.99 10.74
CA ARG A 100 17.18 -10.02 10.61
C ARG A 100 15.89 -9.39 10.08
N PRO A 101 15.21 -10.02 9.10
CA PRO A 101 14.05 -9.43 8.40
C PRO A 101 12.82 -9.18 9.28
N TRP A 102 12.71 -9.85 10.42
CA TRP A 102 11.58 -9.71 11.34
C TRP A 102 11.76 -8.59 12.39
N VAL A 103 12.99 -8.07 12.57
CA VAL A 103 13.29 -7.13 13.67
C VAL A 103 12.63 -5.77 13.41
N MET A 104 12.71 -5.25 12.20
CA MET A 104 12.05 -3.97 11.85
C MET A 104 10.52 -4.02 11.97
N PRO A 105 9.83 -5.07 11.47
CA PRO A 105 8.41 -5.27 11.72
C PRO A 105 8.03 -5.28 13.20
N VAL A 106 8.76 -6.02 14.03
CA VAL A 106 8.49 -6.12 15.48
C VAL A 106 8.77 -4.79 16.17
N LEU A 107 9.86 -4.10 15.81
CA LEU A 107 10.17 -2.79 16.33
C LEU A 107 9.06 -1.78 16.03
N ALA A 108 8.61 -1.70 14.78
CA ALA A 108 7.56 -0.79 14.36
C ALA A 108 6.25 -1.06 15.11
N ALA A 109 5.85 -2.34 15.21
CA ALA A 109 4.69 -2.75 15.99
C ALA A 109 4.83 -2.33 17.47
N GLY A 110 6.00 -2.57 18.08
CA GLY A 110 6.31 -2.20 19.46
C GLY A 110 6.25 -0.69 19.69
N MET A 111 6.74 0.13 18.75
CA MET A 111 6.66 1.59 18.86
C MET A 111 5.22 2.10 18.78
N VAL A 112 4.38 1.49 17.91
CA VAL A 112 2.94 1.81 17.86
C VAL A 112 2.27 1.44 19.17
N LEU A 113 2.55 0.27 19.75
CA LEU A 113 1.98 -0.17 21.01
C LEU A 113 2.46 0.72 22.19
N ALA A 114 3.73 1.13 22.20
CA ALA A 114 4.27 1.99 23.25
C ALA A 114 3.63 3.38 23.23
N VAL A 115 3.63 4.05 22.09
CA VAL A 115 3.06 5.39 21.96
C VAL A 115 1.53 5.34 22.05
N GLY A 116 0.89 4.43 21.32
CA GLY A 116 -0.56 4.24 21.34
C GLY A 116 -1.08 3.84 22.72
N GLY A 117 -0.32 3.01 23.46
CA GLY A 117 -0.62 2.65 24.85
C GLY A 117 -0.64 3.85 25.80
N ILE A 118 0.30 4.80 25.64
CA ILE A 118 0.30 6.04 26.40
C ILE A 118 -0.98 6.86 26.13
N TYR A 119 -1.36 7.00 24.84
CA TYR A 119 -2.59 7.70 24.48
C TYR A 119 -3.85 6.96 24.95
N ALA A 120 -3.87 5.62 24.85
CA ALA A 120 -4.97 4.81 25.35
C ALA A 120 -5.17 4.96 26.86
N CYS A 121 -4.09 5.05 27.65
CA CYS A 121 -4.18 5.30 29.10
C CYS A 121 -4.71 6.69 29.44
N GLN A 122 -4.62 7.66 28.54
CA GLN A 122 -5.14 9.02 28.71
C GLN A 122 -6.58 9.19 28.20
N ALA A 123 -7.11 8.20 27.48
CA ALA A 123 -8.47 8.22 26.97
C ALA A 123 -9.50 8.11 28.11
N LEU A 124 -10.70 8.66 27.88
CA LEU A 124 -11.82 8.58 28.84
C LEU A 124 -12.25 7.13 29.10
N ASP A 125 -12.08 6.25 28.12
CA ASP A 125 -12.33 4.81 28.23
C ASP A 125 -11.10 4.03 27.73
N PRO A 126 -10.13 3.71 28.63
CA PRO A 126 -8.90 3.02 28.24
C PRO A 126 -9.13 1.63 27.66
N VAL A 127 -10.16 0.92 28.11
CA VAL A 127 -10.42 -0.48 27.70
C VAL A 127 -10.83 -0.53 26.23
N SER A 128 -11.66 0.38 25.76
CA SER A 128 -12.08 0.45 24.35
C SER A 128 -10.94 0.82 23.41
N SER A 129 -9.92 1.57 23.88
CA SER A 129 -8.78 2.02 23.07
C SER A 129 -7.68 0.97 22.93
N ILE A 130 -7.61 -0.06 23.79
CA ILE A 130 -6.58 -1.10 23.73
C ILE A 130 -6.72 -1.96 22.47
N GLY A 131 -7.94 -2.35 22.12
CA GLY A 131 -8.21 -3.19 20.95
C GLY A 131 -7.71 -2.55 19.62
N PRO A 132 -8.15 -1.34 19.28
CA PRO A 132 -7.64 -0.58 18.15
C PRO A 132 -6.12 -0.38 18.14
N CYS A 133 -5.53 -0.04 19.30
CA CYS A 133 -4.08 0.11 19.42
C CYS A 133 -3.32 -1.19 19.10
N ALA A 134 -3.80 -2.33 19.63
CA ALA A 134 -3.22 -3.64 19.34
C ALA A 134 -3.37 -4.02 17.87
N ALA A 135 -4.53 -3.78 17.27
CA ALA A 135 -4.77 -4.00 15.85
C ALA A 135 -3.86 -3.12 14.97
N ALA A 136 -3.71 -1.84 15.31
CA ALA A 136 -2.81 -0.92 14.61
C ALA A 136 -1.34 -1.38 14.70
N GLY A 137 -0.89 -1.84 15.87
CA GLY A 137 0.44 -2.40 16.06
C GLY A 137 0.68 -3.64 15.18
N LEU A 138 -0.25 -4.59 15.19
CA LEU A 138 -0.17 -5.80 14.36
C LEU A 138 -0.14 -5.45 12.87
N LEU A 139 -1.06 -4.59 12.41
CA LEU A 139 -1.11 -4.16 11.00
C LEU A 139 0.16 -3.42 10.59
N THR A 140 0.74 -2.60 11.48
CA THR A 140 2.02 -1.93 11.21
C THR A 140 3.15 -2.94 11.06
N GLY A 141 3.23 -3.95 11.92
CA GLY A 141 4.23 -5.01 11.81
C GLY A 141 4.09 -5.82 10.54
N VAL A 142 2.88 -6.24 10.20
CA VAL A 142 2.59 -6.98 8.96
C VAL A 142 2.92 -6.14 7.73
N SER A 143 2.51 -4.87 7.70
CA SER A 143 2.79 -3.98 6.58
C SER A 143 4.29 -3.69 6.44
N ALA A 144 5.02 -3.52 7.54
CA ALA A 144 6.48 -3.36 7.50
C ALA A 144 7.18 -4.58 6.88
N TYR A 145 6.71 -5.78 7.18
CA TYR A 145 7.26 -7.01 6.60
C TYR A 145 7.06 -7.10 5.08
N PHE A 146 5.85 -6.82 4.60
CA PHE A 146 5.55 -6.89 3.16
C PHE A 146 6.23 -5.75 2.38
N PHE A 147 6.23 -4.53 2.91
CA PHE A 147 6.93 -3.41 2.28
C PHE A 147 8.46 -3.59 2.28
N ALA A 148 9.04 -4.22 3.32
CA ALA A 148 10.46 -4.54 3.32
C ALA A 148 10.82 -5.49 2.16
N ARG A 149 9.99 -6.50 1.88
CA ARG A 149 10.17 -7.37 0.71
C ARG A 149 10.02 -6.63 -0.62
N LEU A 150 9.15 -5.61 -0.67
CA LEU A 150 9.00 -4.78 -1.85
C LEU A 150 10.22 -3.89 -2.12
N PHE A 151 10.80 -3.31 -1.06
CA PHE A 151 11.94 -2.37 -1.18
C PHE A 151 13.31 -3.07 -1.27
N GLN A 152 13.44 -4.31 -0.80
CA GLN A 152 14.67 -5.10 -0.79
C GLN A 152 14.77 -6.08 -1.95
N GLY A 153 13.74 -6.19 -2.79
CA GLY A 153 13.75 -7.02 -4.00
C GLY A 153 14.92 -6.63 -4.90
N GLU A 154 15.64 -7.64 -5.41
CA GLU A 154 16.66 -7.45 -6.45
C GLU A 154 16.05 -6.70 -7.63
N GLU A 155 16.84 -5.82 -8.27
CA GLU A 155 16.43 -4.82 -9.26
C GLU A 155 15.51 -5.32 -10.38
N ASP A 156 15.41 -6.63 -10.61
CA ASP A 156 14.63 -7.22 -11.72
C ASP A 156 13.30 -7.88 -11.32
N ARG A 157 12.99 -8.11 -10.04
CA ARG A 157 11.74 -8.78 -9.63
C ARG A 157 11.15 -8.22 -8.35
N LEU A 158 10.16 -7.35 -8.50
CA LEU A 158 9.29 -6.95 -7.40
C LEU A 158 8.58 -8.21 -6.85
N SER A 159 8.61 -8.39 -5.53
CA SER A 159 7.94 -9.55 -4.92
C SER A 159 6.42 -9.47 -5.17
N PRO A 160 5.78 -10.52 -5.70
CA PRO A 160 4.36 -10.51 -5.99
C PRO A 160 3.52 -10.26 -4.72
N GLU A 161 3.97 -10.81 -3.60
CA GLU A 161 3.34 -10.63 -2.29
C GLU A 161 3.38 -9.16 -1.82
N GLY A 162 4.52 -8.50 -1.98
CA GLY A 162 4.68 -7.07 -1.66
C GLY A 162 3.81 -6.17 -2.55
N LEU A 163 3.71 -6.50 -3.85
CA LEU A 163 2.85 -5.77 -4.78
C LEU A 163 1.37 -5.94 -4.46
N LEU A 164 0.94 -7.16 -4.10
CA LEU A 164 -0.42 -7.43 -3.69
C LEU A 164 -0.78 -6.65 -2.42
N PHE A 165 0.11 -6.70 -1.44
CA PHE A 165 -0.09 -5.96 -0.19
C PHE A 165 -0.14 -4.45 -0.43
N LEU A 166 0.75 -3.91 -1.29
CA LEU A 166 0.72 -2.51 -1.70
C LEU A 166 -0.60 -2.15 -2.37
N GLY A 167 -1.10 -2.99 -3.28
CA GLY A 167 -2.39 -2.79 -3.93
C GLY A 167 -3.53 -2.73 -2.94
N ALA A 168 -3.60 -3.67 -2.00
CA ALA A 168 -4.60 -3.68 -0.94
C ALA A 168 -4.51 -2.42 -0.07
N ALA A 169 -3.31 -2.05 0.38
CA ALA A 169 -3.08 -0.86 1.20
C ALA A 169 -3.48 0.44 0.47
N LEU A 170 -3.15 0.57 -0.83
CA LEU A 170 -3.54 1.73 -1.64
C LEU A 170 -5.04 1.79 -1.89
N THR A 171 -5.71 0.64 -2.04
CA THR A 171 -7.17 0.60 -2.18
C THR A 171 -7.86 1.11 -0.93
N LEU A 172 -7.38 0.70 0.24
CA LEU A 172 -7.87 1.17 1.53
C LEU A 172 -7.55 2.65 1.76
N ALA A 173 -6.34 3.09 1.39
CA ALA A 173 -5.90 4.46 1.59
C ALA A 173 -6.59 5.48 0.68
N LEU A 174 -6.81 5.13 -0.56
CA LEU A 174 -7.27 6.05 -1.61
C LEU A 174 -8.67 5.67 -2.14
N GLY A 175 -9.36 4.75 -1.47
CA GLY A 175 -10.68 4.26 -1.88
C GLY A 175 -11.73 5.37 -1.99
N ASP A 176 -11.72 6.27 -1.04
CA ASP A 176 -12.68 7.39 -0.92
C ASP A 176 -12.25 8.62 -1.76
N LEU A 177 -11.00 8.67 -2.21
CA LEU A 177 -10.52 9.75 -3.06
C LEU A 177 -11.07 9.56 -4.48
N THR A 178 -12.03 10.41 -4.88
CA THR A 178 -12.62 10.38 -6.21
C THR A 178 -12.23 11.59 -7.03
N VAL A 179 -11.77 11.35 -8.27
CA VAL A 179 -11.51 12.38 -9.28
C VAL A 179 -12.38 12.09 -10.48
N LEU A 180 -13.23 13.03 -10.88
CA LEU A 180 -14.21 12.84 -11.96
C LEU A 180 -15.12 11.62 -11.76
N ASN A 181 -15.58 11.38 -10.53
CA ASN A 181 -16.37 10.22 -10.11
C ASN A 181 -15.67 8.86 -10.25
N VAL A 182 -14.35 8.85 -10.47
CA VAL A 182 -13.54 7.63 -10.52
C VAL A 182 -12.68 7.54 -9.25
N SER A 183 -12.75 6.42 -8.54
CA SER A 183 -11.92 6.17 -7.36
C SER A 183 -10.46 6.00 -7.77
N VAL A 184 -9.57 6.83 -7.22
CA VAL A 184 -8.13 6.80 -7.49
C VAL A 184 -7.52 5.50 -7.00
N GLY A 185 -7.92 5.03 -5.81
CA GLY A 185 -7.44 3.77 -5.23
C GLY A 185 -7.76 2.58 -6.11
N ARG A 186 -9.00 2.46 -6.61
CA ARG A 186 -9.41 1.36 -7.51
C ARG A 186 -8.71 1.43 -8.86
N THR A 187 -8.49 2.63 -9.40
CA THR A 187 -7.76 2.79 -10.67
C THR A 187 -6.31 2.33 -10.54
N LEU A 188 -5.63 2.73 -9.47
CA LEU A 188 -4.27 2.29 -9.17
C LEU A 188 -4.20 0.77 -8.95
N LEU A 189 -5.18 0.20 -8.24
CA LEU A 189 -5.30 -1.23 -8.05
C LEU A 189 -5.42 -1.98 -9.38
N CYS A 190 -6.32 -1.54 -10.25
CA CYS A 190 -6.51 -2.15 -11.58
C CYS A 190 -5.22 -2.08 -12.42
N ALA A 191 -4.53 -0.93 -12.40
CA ALA A 191 -3.26 -0.78 -13.11
C ALA A 191 -2.19 -1.72 -12.56
N LEU A 192 -2.06 -1.80 -11.23
CA LEU A 192 -1.10 -2.68 -10.56
C LEU A 192 -1.41 -4.15 -10.83
N LEU A 193 -2.68 -4.55 -10.80
CA LEU A 193 -3.11 -5.91 -11.09
C LEU A 193 -2.86 -6.28 -12.56
N ALA A 194 -3.12 -5.38 -13.51
CA ALA A 194 -2.82 -5.61 -14.91
C ALA A 194 -1.32 -5.77 -15.16
N CYS A 195 -0.48 -4.96 -14.50
CA CYS A 195 0.97 -5.07 -14.58
C CYS A 195 1.49 -6.39 -13.98
N THR A 196 0.98 -6.81 -12.83
CA THR A 196 1.39 -8.08 -12.19
C THR A 196 0.95 -9.29 -13.00
N ALA A 197 -0.28 -9.30 -13.49
CA ALA A 197 -0.80 -10.37 -14.34
C ALA A 197 0.03 -10.54 -15.62
N TYR A 198 0.38 -9.42 -16.27
CA TYR A 198 1.19 -9.44 -17.49
C TYR A 198 2.63 -9.92 -17.23
N GLY A 199 3.25 -9.47 -16.12
CA GLY A 199 4.66 -9.75 -15.84
C GLY A 199 4.95 -11.12 -15.23
N GLN A 200 4.01 -11.67 -14.45
CA GLN A 200 4.26 -12.85 -13.61
C GLN A 200 3.45 -14.10 -14.00
N GLY A 201 2.56 -13.97 -14.95
CA GLY A 201 1.82 -15.08 -15.55
C GLY A 201 0.44 -15.36 -14.92
N PRO A 202 -0.29 -16.37 -15.46
CA PRO A 202 -1.72 -16.57 -15.19
C PRO A 202 -2.05 -16.88 -13.74
N MET A 203 -1.27 -17.74 -13.09
CA MET A 203 -1.53 -18.12 -11.69
C MET A 203 -1.43 -16.91 -10.76
N THR A 204 -0.37 -16.12 -10.91
CA THR A 204 -0.17 -14.90 -10.10
C THR A 204 -1.23 -13.85 -10.42
N GLY A 205 -1.61 -13.69 -11.69
CA GLY A 205 -2.69 -12.78 -12.10
C GLY A 205 -4.03 -13.14 -11.48
N VAL A 206 -4.39 -14.42 -11.46
CA VAL A 206 -5.65 -14.91 -10.86
C VAL A 206 -5.63 -14.76 -9.35
N THR A 207 -4.58 -15.25 -8.68
CA THR A 207 -4.50 -15.18 -7.21
C THR A 207 -4.46 -13.74 -6.71
N ALA A 208 -3.74 -12.86 -7.41
CA ALA A 208 -3.73 -11.44 -7.18
C ALA A 208 -5.12 -10.83 -7.35
N GLY A 209 -5.79 -11.14 -8.45
CA GLY A 209 -7.13 -10.65 -8.74
C GLY A 209 -8.16 -11.08 -7.70
N LEU A 210 -8.15 -12.35 -7.31
CA LEU A 210 -9.03 -12.87 -6.26
C LEU A 210 -8.76 -12.21 -4.91
N GLY A 211 -7.49 -12.11 -4.50
CA GLY A 211 -7.12 -11.50 -3.21
C GLY A 211 -7.48 -10.03 -3.12
N LEU A 212 -7.12 -9.23 -4.13
CA LEU A 212 -7.42 -7.80 -4.17
C LEU A 212 -8.92 -7.53 -4.40
N GLY A 213 -9.60 -8.37 -5.16
CA GLY A 213 -11.05 -8.32 -5.32
C GLY A 213 -11.76 -8.55 -4.00
N LEU A 214 -11.32 -9.55 -3.21
CA LEU A 214 -11.86 -9.84 -1.90
C LEU A 214 -11.69 -8.63 -0.94
N VAL A 215 -10.52 -8.01 -0.93
CA VAL A 215 -10.30 -6.78 -0.13
C VAL A 215 -11.28 -5.68 -0.55
N THR A 216 -11.48 -5.49 -1.86
CA THR A 216 -12.41 -4.48 -2.38
C THR A 216 -13.87 -4.83 -2.02
N ASP A 217 -14.27 -6.09 -2.13
CA ASP A 217 -15.61 -6.54 -1.75
C ASP A 217 -15.91 -6.35 -0.26
N LEU A 218 -14.92 -6.61 0.60
CA LEU A 218 -15.04 -6.38 2.04
C LEU A 218 -15.15 -4.89 2.40
N THR A 219 -14.50 -4.01 1.63
CA THR A 219 -14.57 -2.56 1.88
C THR A 219 -15.86 -1.94 1.36
N VAL A 220 -16.40 -2.44 0.24
CA VAL A 220 -17.58 -1.87 -0.43
C VAL A 220 -18.87 -2.62 -0.07
N GLY A 221 -18.76 -3.85 0.43
CA GLY A 221 -19.91 -4.68 0.77
C GLY A 221 -20.64 -5.28 -0.46
N THR A 222 -19.93 -5.57 -1.55
CA THR A 222 -20.50 -5.99 -2.84
C THR A 222 -20.64 -7.49 -3.05
N GLY A 223 -20.47 -8.30 -2.00
CA GLY A 223 -20.83 -9.74 -2.03
C GLY A 223 -20.07 -10.60 -3.06
N GLY A 224 -18.83 -10.26 -3.41
CA GLY A 224 -17.98 -11.07 -4.29
C GLY A 224 -17.87 -10.57 -5.74
N LEU A 225 -18.49 -9.45 -6.09
CA LEU A 225 -18.47 -8.86 -7.43
C LEU A 225 -17.06 -8.55 -7.90
N PHE A 226 -16.27 -7.82 -7.07
CA PHE A 226 -14.91 -7.44 -7.43
C PHE A 226 -13.94 -8.63 -7.38
N THR A 227 -14.17 -9.60 -6.51
CA THR A 227 -13.42 -10.86 -6.49
C THR A 227 -13.53 -11.59 -7.82
N ALA A 228 -14.76 -11.77 -8.32
CA ALA A 228 -14.99 -12.39 -9.62
C ALA A 228 -14.43 -11.55 -10.78
N ALA A 229 -14.67 -10.23 -10.76
CA ALA A 229 -14.25 -9.32 -11.81
C ALA A 229 -12.71 -9.26 -11.95
N TYR A 230 -12.00 -9.08 -10.85
CA TYR A 230 -10.54 -8.97 -10.86
C TYR A 230 -9.85 -10.32 -11.08
N GLY A 231 -10.43 -11.42 -10.61
CA GLY A 231 -9.95 -12.77 -10.90
C GLY A 231 -10.00 -13.09 -12.39
N MET A 232 -11.15 -12.85 -13.04
CA MET A 232 -11.33 -12.99 -14.49
C MET A 232 -10.42 -12.06 -15.28
N ALA A 233 -10.36 -10.79 -14.89
CA ALA A 233 -9.52 -9.79 -15.54
C ALA A 233 -8.04 -10.16 -15.48
N GLY A 234 -7.55 -10.62 -14.31
CA GLY A 234 -6.19 -11.08 -14.12
C GLY A 234 -5.84 -12.29 -14.98
N LEU A 235 -6.76 -13.26 -15.09
CA LEU A 235 -6.60 -14.43 -15.95
C LEU A 235 -6.45 -14.05 -17.43
N LEU A 236 -7.34 -13.20 -17.93
CA LEU A 236 -7.35 -12.79 -19.34
C LEU A 236 -6.14 -11.93 -19.68
N ALA A 237 -5.78 -10.98 -18.82
CA ALA A 237 -4.61 -10.13 -19.04
C ALA A 237 -3.30 -10.95 -19.12
N ALA A 238 -3.16 -11.95 -18.26
CA ALA A 238 -1.97 -12.81 -18.23
C ALA A 238 -1.79 -13.70 -19.47
N ARG A 239 -2.84 -13.91 -20.26
CA ARG A 239 -2.78 -14.66 -21.53
C ARG A 239 -2.29 -13.83 -22.70
N CYS A 240 -2.24 -12.51 -22.56
CA CYS A 240 -1.87 -11.61 -23.64
C CYS A 240 -0.35 -11.44 -23.77
N ARG A 241 0.14 -11.38 -25.02
CA ARG A 241 1.58 -11.20 -25.31
C ARG A 241 2.01 -9.74 -25.40
N ARG A 242 1.09 -8.80 -25.57
CA ARG A 242 1.37 -7.36 -25.71
C ARG A 242 0.71 -6.58 -24.57
N ARG A 243 1.38 -5.53 -24.06
CA ARG A 243 0.89 -4.70 -22.94
C ARG A 243 -0.49 -4.09 -23.24
N CYS A 244 -0.69 -3.52 -24.44
CA CYS A 244 -1.98 -2.92 -24.80
C CYS A 244 -3.11 -3.96 -24.85
N THR A 245 -2.85 -5.15 -25.40
CA THR A 245 -3.85 -6.23 -25.45
C THR A 245 -4.13 -6.80 -24.08
N ALA A 246 -3.14 -6.84 -23.18
CA ALA A 246 -3.34 -7.24 -21.79
C ALA A 246 -4.23 -6.25 -21.01
N ALA A 247 -4.02 -4.94 -21.18
CA ALA A 247 -4.89 -3.92 -20.59
C ALA A 247 -6.32 -4.03 -21.12
N MET A 248 -6.51 -4.16 -22.43
CA MET A 248 -7.85 -4.34 -23.01
C MET A 248 -8.52 -5.62 -22.53
N ALA A 249 -7.80 -6.73 -22.47
CA ALA A 249 -8.32 -8.01 -21.99
C ALA A 249 -8.69 -7.93 -20.50
N PHE A 250 -7.93 -7.17 -19.70
CA PHE A 250 -8.25 -6.90 -18.29
C PHE A 250 -9.58 -6.17 -18.16
N PHE A 251 -9.77 -5.06 -18.87
CA PHE A 251 -11.01 -4.29 -18.84
C PHE A 251 -12.21 -5.10 -19.35
N LEU A 252 -12.05 -5.85 -20.44
CA LEU A 252 -13.12 -6.69 -20.98
C LEU A 252 -13.49 -7.83 -20.01
N GLY A 253 -12.50 -8.43 -19.34
CA GLY A 253 -12.72 -9.46 -18.34
C GLY A 253 -13.46 -8.94 -17.11
N ALA A 254 -13.06 -7.77 -16.60
CA ALA A 254 -13.76 -7.11 -15.49
C ALA A 254 -15.20 -6.73 -15.87
N LEU A 255 -15.38 -6.16 -17.06
CA LEU A 255 -16.69 -5.79 -17.57
C LEU A 255 -17.61 -7.02 -17.74
N ALA A 256 -17.09 -8.10 -18.33
CA ALA A 256 -17.85 -9.34 -18.51
C ALA A 256 -18.30 -9.95 -17.16
N ALA A 257 -17.42 -9.96 -16.16
CA ALA A 257 -17.77 -10.47 -14.83
C ALA A 257 -18.83 -9.59 -14.14
N MET A 258 -18.72 -8.27 -14.26
CA MET A 258 -19.73 -7.34 -13.73
C MET A 258 -21.08 -7.51 -14.41
N LEU A 259 -21.12 -7.74 -15.72
CA LEU A 259 -22.33 -8.01 -16.48
C LEU A 259 -23.03 -9.31 -16.06
N ILE A 260 -22.26 -10.34 -15.77
CA ILE A 260 -22.78 -11.63 -15.32
C ILE A 260 -23.37 -11.52 -13.91
N HIS A 261 -22.71 -10.73 -13.05
CA HIS A 261 -23.13 -10.61 -11.63
C HIS A 261 -24.33 -9.68 -11.43
N GLU A 262 -24.42 -8.57 -12.16
CA GLU A 262 -25.51 -7.59 -12.05
C GLU A 262 -26.03 -7.13 -13.41
N PRO A 263 -26.77 -7.98 -14.12
CA PRO A 263 -27.31 -7.63 -15.45
C PRO A 263 -28.30 -6.46 -15.40
N ALA A 264 -28.97 -6.23 -14.27
CA ALA A 264 -29.96 -5.16 -14.12
C ALA A 264 -29.33 -3.76 -14.16
N LYS A 265 -28.15 -3.55 -13.57
CA LYS A 265 -27.47 -2.24 -13.60
C LYS A 265 -27.01 -1.83 -15.01
N PHE A 266 -26.87 -2.79 -15.92
CA PHE A 266 -26.50 -2.49 -17.30
C PHE A 266 -27.68 -1.92 -18.10
N HIS A 267 -28.89 -2.28 -17.76
CA HIS A 267 -30.11 -1.70 -18.34
C HIS A 267 -30.22 -0.21 -18.01
N ASP A 268 -29.84 0.17 -16.78
CA ASP A 268 -29.83 1.58 -16.35
C ASP A 268 -28.75 2.39 -17.06
N LEU A 269 -27.58 1.80 -17.33
CA LEU A 269 -26.52 2.46 -18.10
C LEU A 269 -26.95 2.72 -19.55
N TYR A 270 -27.72 1.82 -20.15
CA TYR A 270 -28.27 1.99 -21.51
C TYR A 270 -29.35 3.09 -21.58
N ALA A 271 -30.09 3.30 -20.50
CA ALA A 271 -31.06 4.38 -20.38
C ALA A 271 -30.40 5.77 -20.27
N TYR A 272 -29.16 5.85 -19.74
CA TYR A 272 -28.37 7.09 -19.66
C TYR A 272 -27.72 7.50 -21.00
N PHE A 273 -27.57 6.57 -21.95
CA PHE A 273 -27.02 6.85 -23.29
C PHE A 273 -28.11 7.04 -24.36
N LYS A 274 -29.37 7.02 -24.00
CA LYS A 274 -30.52 7.40 -24.84
C LYS A 274 -30.99 8.82 -24.50
#